data_463d69aa2280706ec083ae2a7c14af25
#
_entry.id   463d69aa2280706ec083ae2a7c14af25
#
_cell.length_a   1.000
_cell.length_b   1.000
_cell.length_c   1.000
_cell.angle_alpha   90.00
_cell.angle_beta   90.00
_cell.angle_gamma   90.00
#
_symmetry.space_group_name_H-M   'P 1'
#
loop_
_entity.id
_entity.type
_entity.pdbx_description
1 polymer ?
#
loop_
_entity_poly.entity_id
_entity_poly.type
_entity_poly.pdbx_seq_one_letter_code
_entity_poly.pdbx_strand_id
1 'polypeptide(L)'
;MADAFENILGQPKVREFLRASVVSERVTQAYLFVGPAGSNKTQAAYALAQALLCPKGPRGPRGGSCGACDRCGRILRRKHPDVRYFAPAGANGYLVEQVREIVADTALSPIQADKKIYILDRVDQLGASAANAFLKTLEEPADDVVMILLGRTRESVLPTIVSRCQVVPFRHIPASEAAGIVAQNTGADPAQARQAIEACGGSITSAVAFLRAPGSERLAFRTRLFSDLARLGAADDLDGVEMARALVEASKAPLDEVRASQEAELAENADFLAKSAIRQIEARNKRQLSAKTSEYLRQTTAMVRSWLRDGLMVACGTPELVINTDVRDTLVALFSGADAAVIAAACSQVDECERALAYNVSPETCLDTLLFDVREVVHGSGRTD
;
A
#
# COMPACT_ATOMS: atom_id res chain seq x y z
N MET A 1 -18.93 -9.11 17.83
CA MET A 1 -18.84 -9.20 16.37
C MET A 1 -18.28 -7.88 15.87
N ALA A 2 -17.13 -7.91 15.21
CA ALA A 2 -16.47 -6.69 14.73
C ALA A 2 -17.19 -6.17 13.50
N ASP A 3 -17.77 -4.98 13.59
CA ASP A 3 -18.29 -4.22 12.48
C ASP A 3 -17.15 -3.85 11.51
N ALA A 4 -17.36 -3.98 10.19
CA ALA A 4 -16.34 -3.64 9.19
C ALA A 4 -15.83 -2.21 9.32
N PHE A 5 -16.67 -1.28 9.76
CA PHE A 5 -16.27 0.11 9.96
C PHE A 5 -15.29 0.30 11.12
N GLU A 6 -15.22 -0.61 12.09
CA GLU A 6 -14.19 -0.58 13.15
C GLU A 6 -12.77 -0.75 12.59
N ASN A 7 -12.63 -1.36 11.40
CA ASN A 7 -11.35 -1.50 10.71
C ASN A 7 -10.88 -0.21 10.02
N ILE A 8 -11.70 0.86 10.00
CA ILE A 8 -11.28 2.18 9.50
C ILE A 8 -10.53 2.92 10.61
N LEU A 9 -9.30 2.51 10.83
CA LEU A 9 -8.45 3.00 11.91
C LEU A 9 -7.98 4.44 11.63
N GLY A 10 -7.94 5.29 12.66
CA GLY A 10 -7.45 6.66 12.58
C GLY A 10 -8.37 7.65 11.86
N GLN A 11 -9.56 7.25 11.41
CA GLN A 11 -10.49 8.10 10.64
C GLN A 11 -11.91 8.11 11.23
N PRO A 12 -12.13 8.61 12.45
CA PRO A 12 -13.41 8.51 13.13
C PRO A 12 -14.55 9.20 12.37
N LYS A 13 -14.31 10.40 11.80
CA LYS A 13 -15.32 11.14 11.03
C LYS A 13 -15.72 10.42 9.73
N VAL A 14 -14.77 9.82 9.02
CA VAL A 14 -15.07 9.02 7.83
C VAL A 14 -15.88 7.79 8.19
N ARG A 15 -15.49 7.10 9.26
CA ARG A 15 -16.21 5.93 9.77
C ARG A 15 -17.66 6.26 10.09
N GLU A 16 -17.89 7.36 10.81
CA GLU A 16 -19.24 7.84 11.15
C GLU A 16 -20.04 8.21 9.92
N PHE A 17 -19.45 8.96 8.98
CA PHE A 17 -20.09 9.35 7.72
C PHE A 17 -20.51 8.14 6.89
N LEU A 18 -19.61 7.17 6.66
CA LEU A 18 -19.94 5.99 5.86
C LEU A 18 -20.99 5.12 6.54
N ARG A 19 -20.92 4.99 7.88
CA ARG A 19 -21.93 4.28 8.67
C ARG A 19 -23.30 4.95 8.55
N ALA A 20 -23.36 6.26 8.72
CA ALA A 20 -24.61 7.02 8.57
C ALA A 20 -25.21 6.90 7.18
N SER A 21 -24.38 6.94 6.13
CA SER A 21 -24.84 6.77 4.74
C SER A 21 -25.50 5.41 4.51
N VAL A 22 -24.91 4.33 5.08
CA VAL A 22 -25.44 2.98 4.94
C VAL A 22 -26.73 2.79 5.77
N VAL A 23 -26.76 3.31 7.00
CA VAL A 23 -27.93 3.20 7.90
C VAL A 23 -29.14 3.97 7.36
N SER A 24 -28.90 5.15 6.78
CA SER A 24 -29.96 5.99 6.20
C SER A 24 -30.36 5.59 4.78
N GLU A 25 -29.75 4.53 4.24
CA GLU A 25 -29.93 4.06 2.84
C GLU A 25 -29.61 5.15 1.80
N ARG A 26 -28.78 6.15 2.18
CA ARG A 26 -28.33 7.25 1.31
C ARG A 26 -26.94 7.00 0.77
N VAL A 27 -26.74 5.83 0.20
CA VAL A 27 -25.48 5.45 -0.44
C VAL A 27 -25.44 6.02 -1.85
N THR A 28 -24.42 6.83 -2.14
CA THR A 28 -24.21 7.34 -3.50
C THR A 28 -23.53 6.29 -4.36
N GLN A 29 -23.75 6.35 -5.67
CA GLN A 29 -23.17 5.40 -6.62
C GLN A 29 -21.71 5.69 -6.94
N ALA A 30 -21.21 6.92 -6.68
CA ALA A 30 -19.81 7.29 -6.90
C ALA A 30 -19.22 8.05 -5.71
N TYR A 31 -18.16 7.49 -5.11
CA TYR A 31 -17.39 8.11 -4.04
C TYR A 31 -15.98 8.43 -4.53
N LEU A 32 -15.42 9.54 -4.07
CA LEU A 32 -14.02 9.89 -4.22
C LEU A 32 -13.39 10.05 -2.83
N PHE A 33 -12.59 9.05 -2.40
CA PHE A 33 -11.84 9.09 -1.16
C PHE A 33 -10.49 9.76 -1.41
N VAL A 34 -10.26 10.92 -0.82
CA VAL A 34 -9.03 11.71 -0.99
C VAL A 34 -8.26 11.83 0.31
N GLY A 35 -6.95 11.68 0.25
CA GLY A 35 -6.07 11.79 1.41
C GLY A 35 -4.68 11.20 1.16
N PRO A 36 -3.71 11.47 2.03
CA PRO A 36 -2.34 11.01 1.87
C PRO A 36 -2.21 9.48 1.86
N ALA A 37 -1.04 8.98 1.47
CA ALA A 37 -0.71 7.57 1.63
C ALA A 37 -0.83 7.17 3.11
N GLY A 38 -1.19 5.91 3.38
CA GLY A 38 -1.36 5.42 4.76
C GLY A 38 -2.65 5.86 5.48
N SER A 39 -3.47 6.74 4.90
CA SER A 39 -4.70 7.23 5.55
C SER A 39 -5.88 6.24 5.59
N ASN A 40 -5.67 4.97 5.27
CA ASN A 40 -6.64 3.87 5.31
C ASN A 40 -7.83 3.96 4.31
N LYS A 41 -7.67 4.69 3.19
CA LYS A 41 -8.71 4.80 2.14
C LYS A 41 -9.15 3.44 1.59
N THR A 42 -8.20 2.60 1.24
CA THR A 42 -8.47 1.25 0.70
C THR A 42 -9.23 0.39 1.71
N GLN A 43 -8.86 0.45 2.99
CA GLN A 43 -9.57 -0.29 4.04
C GLN A 43 -11.01 0.22 4.21
N ALA A 44 -11.20 1.53 4.13
CA ALA A 44 -12.53 2.14 4.18
C ALA A 44 -13.41 1.72 2.98
N ALA A 45 -12.82 1.62 1.78
CA ALA A 45 -13.52 1.13 0.60
C ALA A 45 -13.99 -0.32 0.76
N TYR A 46 -13.13 -1.20 1.26
CA TYR A 46 -13.53 -2.58 1.56
C TYR A 46 -14.54 -2.68 2.72
N ALA A 47 -14.44 -1.82 3.73
CA ALA A 47 -15.42 -1.77 4.82
C ALA A 47 -16.81 -1.36 4.31
N LEU A 48 -16.86 -0.37 3.42
CA LEU A 48 -18.10 0.04 2.76
C LEU A 48 -18.64 -1.10 1.88
N ALA A 49 -17.81 -1.77 1.10
CA ALA A 49 -18.22 -2.93 0.31
C ALA A 49 -18.80 -4.05 1.20
N GLN A 50 -18.16 -4.34 2.33
CA GLN A 50 -18.71 -5.32 3.29
C GLN A 50 -20.07 -4.91 3.85
N ALA A 51 -20.25 -3.63 4.19
CA ALA A 51 -21.52 -3.13 4.71
C ALA A 51 -22.65 -3.24 3.68
N LEU A 52 -22.35 -2.95 2.40
CA LEU A 52 -23.32 -2.99 1.30
C LEU A 52 -23.68 -4.41 0.84
N LEU A 53 -22.71 -5.33 0.86
CA LEU A 53 -22.91 -6.69 0.33
C LEU A 53 -23.23 -7.73 1.41
N CYS A 54 -23.20 -7.36 2.70
CA CYS A 54 -23.51 -8.28 3.78
C CYS A 54 -25.00 -8.64 3.80
N PRO A 55 -25.40 -9.91 3.68
CA PRO A 55 -26.81 -10.30 3.70
C PRO A 55 -27.48 -10.06 5.07
N LYS A 56 -26.69 -9.88 6.12
CA LYS A 56 -27.13 -9.59 7.49
C LYS A 56 -26.99 -8.10 7.88
N GLY A 57 -26.47 -7.25 7.02
CA GLY A 57 -26.37 -5.82 7.17
C GLY A 57 -27.41 -5.10 6.33
N PRO A 58 -27.62 -3.83 6.42
CA PRO A 58 -27.34 -2.84 7.47
C PRO A 58 -28.41 -2.76 8.56
N ARG A 59 -29.21 -3.82 8.73
CA ARG A 59 -30.43 -3.89 9.58
C ARG A 59 -30.16 -3.89 11.10
N GLY A 60 -28.93 -3.82 11.54
CA GLY A 60 -28.62 -3.69 12.96
C GLY A 60 -28.51 -2.23 13.40
N PRO A 61 -28.68 -1.92 14.69
CA PRO A 61 -28.58 -0.55 15.21
C PRO A 61 -27.20 0.10 15.02
N ARG A 62 -26.21 -0.64 14.54
CA ARG A 62 -24.86 -0.18 14.25
C ARG A 62 -24.54 -0.02 12.76
N GLY A 63 -25.46 -0.38 11.85
CA GLY A 63 -25.33 -0.09 10.40
C GLY A 63 -24.15 -0.70 9.66
N GLY A 64 -23.50 -1.70 10.23
CA GLY A 64 -22.32 -2.32 9.65
C GLY A 64 -22.55 -3.74 9.13
N SER A 65 -21.48 -4.38 8.66
CA SER A 65 -21.50 -5.78 8.25
C SER A 65 -21.46 -6.71 9.46
N CYS A 66 -21.87 -7.98 9.28
CA CYS A 66 -21.78 -8.95 10.37
C CYS A 66 -20.33 -9.46 10.61
N GLY A 67 -19.38 -9.21 9.69
CA GLY A 67 -17.98 -9.65 9.77
C GLY A 67 -17.72 -11.15 9.73
N ALA A 68 -18.77 -11.98 9.79
CA ALA A 68 -18.66 -13.43 10.02
C ALA A 68 -19.26 -14.32 8.91
N CYS A 69 -20.10 -13.76 8.01
CA CYS A 69 -20.66 -14.56 6.91
C CYS A 69 -19.62 -14.78 5.80
N ASP A 70 -19.89 -15.74 4.93
CA ASP A 70 -19.00 -16.08 3.80
C ASP A 70 -18.70 -14.86 2.91
N ARG A 71 -19.72 -14.04 2.57
CA ARG A 71 -19.50 -12.80 1.78
C ARG A 71 -18.52 -11.85 2.49
N CYS A 72 -18.72 -11.58 3.80
CA CYS A 72 -17.80 -10.75 4.57
C CYS A 72 -16.37 -11.33 4.58
N GLY A 73 -16.24 -12.64 4.78
CA GLY A 73 -14.95 -13.32 4.75
C GLY A 73 -14.26 -13.24 3.39
N ARG A 74 -14.99 -13.40 2.28
CA ARG A 74 -14.44 -13.26 0.92
C ARG A 74 -13.99 -11.82 0.63
N ILE A 75 -14.76 -10.82 1.07
CA ILE A 75 -14.40 -9.41 0.89
C ILE A 75 -13.13 -9.07 1.66
N LEU A 76 -13.01 -9.52 2.92
CA LEU A 76 -11.80 -9.35 3.72
C LEU A 76 -10.56 -9.97 3.05
N ARG A 77 -10.71 -11.14 2.46
CA ARG A 77 -9.65 -11.82 1.70
C ARG A 77 -9.46 -11.26 0.29
N ARG A 78 -10.22 -10.23 -0.12
CA ARG A 78 -10.21 -9.64 -1.47
C ARG A 78 -10.51 -10.65 -2.59
N LYS A 79 -11.38 -11.63 -2.30
CA LYS A 79 -11.75 -12.75 -3.20
C LYS A 79 -13.24 -12.75 -3.57
N HIS A 80 -14.01 -11.70 -3.24
CA HIS A 80 -15.42 -11.62 -3.61
C HIS A 80 -15.57 -11.24 -5.08
N PRO A 81 -16.35 -11.97 -5.91
CA PRO A 81 -16.45 -11.72 -7.36
C PRO A 81 -17.06 -10.35 -7.68
N ASP A 82 -18.01 -9.87 -6.87
CA ASP A 82 -18.67 -8.58 -7.05
C ASP A 82 -17.96 -7.40 -6.38
N VAL A 83 -16.73 -7.59 -5.86
CA VAL A 83 -15.86 -6.51 -5.39
C VAL A 83 -14.58 -6.52 -6.22
N ARG A 84 -14.48 -5.58 -7.14
CA ARG A 84 -13.39 -5.48 -8.09
C ARG A 84 -12.45 -4.36 -7.70
N TYR A 85 -11.17 -4.67 -7.62
CA TYR A 85 -10.11 -3.69 -7.33
C TYR A 85 -9.23 -3.50 -8.55
N PHE A 86 -9.03 -2.25 -8.93
CA PHE A 86 -8.19 -1.85 -10.05
C PHE A 86 -7.16 -0.84 -9.58
N ALA A 87 -5.93 -1.04 -10.04
CA ALA A 87 -4.84 -0.07 -9.94
C ALA A 87 -4.33 0.23 -11.36
N PRO A 88 -3.63 1.34 -11.57
CA PRO A 88 -3.04 1.64 -12.87
C PRO A 88 -2.21 0.47 -13.42
N ALA A 89 -2.47 0.05 -14.64
CA ALA A 89 -1.76 -1.05 -15.31
C ALA A 89 -0.57 -0.55 -16.13
N GLY A 90 -0.57 0.73 -16.54
CA GLY A 90 0.53 1.34 -17.28
C GLY A 90 1.54 2.01 -16.35
N ALA A 91 2.77 2.17 -16.83
CA ALA A 91 3.84 2.88 -16.10
C ALA A 91 3.44 4.32 -15.73
N ASN A 92 2.69 4.99 -16.60
CA ASN A 92 2.27 6.39 -16.43
C ASN A 92 0.81 6.55 -15.97
N GLY A 93 0.16 5.47 -15.53
CA GLY A 93 -1.22 5.53 -15.05
C GLY A 93 -2.15 4.49 -15.67
N TYR A 94 -3.44 4.80 -15.68
CA TYR A 94 -4.45 3.93 -16.27
C TYR A 94 -4.38 3.92 -17.79
N LEU A 95 -4.37 2.73 -18.39
CA LEU A 95 -4.53 2.57 -19.83
C LEU A 95 -5.99 2.80 -20.24
N VAL A 96 -6.22 3.37 -21.43
CA VAL A 96 -7.57 3.60 -21.94
C VAL A 96 -8.34 2.28 -22.10
N GLU A 97 -7.65 1.24 -22.58
CA GLU A 97 -8.18 -0.12 -22.72
C GLU A 97 -8.60 -0.71 -21.37
N GLN A 98 -7.79 -0.52 -20.32
CA GLN A 98 -8.15 -0.94 -18.96
C GLN A 98 -9.43 -0.26 -18.49
N VAL A 99 -9.59 1.04 -18.73
CA VAL A 99 -10.79 1.78 -18.35
C VAL A 99 -12.01 1.31 -19.16
N ARG A 100 -11.84 1.02 -20.46
CA ARG A 100 -12.92 0.46 -21.29
C ARG A 100 -13.36 -0.92 -20.81
N GLU A 101 -12.41 -1.78 -20.38
CA GLU A 101 -12.73 -3.08 -19.76
C GLU A 101 -13.53 -2.90 -18.47
N ILE A 102 -13.16 -1.93 -17.62
CA ILE A 102 -13.91 -1.61 -16.39
C ILE A 102 -15.33 -1.16 -16.73
N VAL A 103 -15.48 -0.25 -17.68
CA VAL A 103 -16.79 0.24 -18.13
C VAL A 103 -17.66 -0.89 -18.71
N ALA A 104 -17.07 -1.76 -19.53
CA ALA A 104 -17.80 -2.91 -20.07
C ALA A 104 -18.25 -3.87 -18.95
N ASP A 105 -17.41 -4.10 -17.93
CA ASP A 105 -17.75 -4.96 -16.79
C ASP A 105 -18.87 -4.37 -15.90
N THR A 106 -19.01 -3.03 -15.85
CA THR A 106 -20.10 -2.39 -15.09
C THR A 106 -21.47 -2.63 -15.69
N ALA A 107 -21.57 -2.94 -16.97
CA ALA A 107 -22.81 -3.28 -17.64
C ALA A 107 -23.30 -4.73 -17.38
N LEU A 108 -22.46 -5.56 -16.74
CA LEU A 108 -22.81 -6.94 -16.42
C LEU A 108 -23.47 -7.02 -15.04
N SER A 109 -24.49 -7.85 -14.89
CA SER A 109 -25.16 -8.09 -13.59
C SER A 109 -24.20 -8.65 -12.53
N PRO A 110 -24.46 -8.41 -11.23
CA PRO A 110 -23.74 -9.03 -10.13
C PRO A 110 -23.82 -10.56 -10.17
N ILE A 111 -22.78 -11.25 -9.67
CA ILE A 111 -22.67 -12.71 -9.71
C ILE A 111 -23.28 -13.34 -8.45
N GLN A 112 -23.02 -12.80 -7.27
CA GLN A 112 -23.40 -13.38 -5.97
C GLN A 112 -24.13 -12.42 -5.05
N ALA A 113 -24.01 -11.12 -5.26
CA ALA A 113 -24.59 -10.08 -4.41
C ALA A 113 -25.63 -9.26 -5.18
N ASP A 114 -26.31 -8.34 -4.47
CA ASP A 114 -27.30 -7.44 -5.08
C ASP A 114 -26.64 -6.22 -5.72
N LYS A 115 -25.35 -6.01 -5.49
CA LYS A 115 -24.56 -4.88 -6.01
C LYS A 115 -23.16 -5.31 -6.40
N LYS A 116 -22.54 -4.61 -7.36
CA LYS A 116 -21.14 -4.65 -7.70
C LYS A 116 -20.41 -3.43 -7.19
N ILE A 117 -19.25 -3.66 -6.57
CA ILE A 117 -18.41 -2.59 -6.01
C ILE A 117 -17.11 -2.51 -6.80
N TYR A 118 -16.82 -1.36 -7.34
CA TYR A 118 -15.58 -1.07 -8.07
C TYR A 118 -14.71 -0.14 -7.25
N ILE A 119 -13.52 -0.59 -6.89
CA ILE A 119 -12.52 0.19 -6.18
C ILE A 119 -11.40 0.52 -7.16
N LEU A 120 -11.24 1.79 -7.51
CA LEU A 120 -10.19 2.26 -8.41
C LEU A 120 -9.14 3.03 -7.60
N ASP A 121 -7.94 2.49 -7.52
CA ASP A 121 -6.83 3.10 -6.77
C ASP A 121 -6.06 4.10 -7.63
N ARG A 122 -5.48 5.12 -6.99
CA ARG A 122 -4.66 6.16 -7.64
C ARG A 122 -5.33 6.78 -8.88
N VAL A 123 -6.57 7.21 -8.72
CA VAL A 123 -7.31 7.88 -9.82
C VAL A 123 -6.73 9.24 -10.19
N ASP A 124 -5.82 9.79 -9.37
CA ASP A 124 -4.95 10.91 -9.72
C ASP A 124 -4.01 10.59 -10.90
N GLN A 125 -3.86 9.31 -11.28
CA GLN A 125 -3.13 8.84 -12.46
C GLN A 125 -4.06 8.50 -13.65
N LEU A 126 -5.32 8.92 -13.62
CA LEU A 126 -6.21 8.85 -14.78
C LEU A 126 -5.89 10.00 -15.73
N GLY A 127 -5.25 9.70 -16.87
CA GLY A 127 -5.06 10.68 -17.94
C GLY A 127 -6.40 11.11 -18.58
N ALA A 128 -6.41 12.27 -19.23
CA ALA A 128 -7.65 12.86 -19.79
C ALA A 128 -8.41 11.90 -20.73
N SER A 129 -7.71 11.14 -21.57
CA SER A 129 -8.32 10.19 -22.50
C SER A 129 -9.00 9.01 -21.78
N ALA A 130 -8.33 8.45 -20.74
CA ALA A 130 -8.88 7.38 -19.92
C ALA A 130 -10.07 7.88 -19.08
N ALA A 131 -9.95 9.08 -18.51
CA ALA A 131 -11.02 9.71 -17.76
C ALA A 131 -12.27 9.94 -18.61
N ASN A 132 -12.13 10.48 -19.83
CA ASN A 132 -13.25 10.70 -20.74
C ASN A 132 -14.05 9.41 -21.04
N ALA A 133 -13.36 8.28 -21.19
CA ALA A 133 -14.01 6.98 -21.37
C ALA A 133 -14.83 6.56 -20.13
N PHE A 134 -14.55 7.13 -18.97
CA PHE A 134 -15.19 6.78 -17.70
C PHE A 134 -16.32 7.72 -17.28
N LEU A 135 -16.35 8.96 -17.83
CA LEU A 135 -17.30 10.01 -17.40
C LEU A 135 -18.77 9.56 -17.51
N LYS A 136 -19.16 8.94 -18.63
CA LYS A 136 -20.55 8.49 -18.82
C LYS A 136 -20.99 7.49 -17.74
N THR A 137 -20.09 6.58 -17.35
CA THR A 137 -20.37 5.59 -16.31
C THR A 137 -20.43 6.22 -14.92
N LEU A 138 -19.74 7.36 -14.69
CA LEU A 138 -19.87 8.12 -13.44
C LEU A 138 -21.12 9.00 -13.40
N GLU A 139 -21.63 9.45 -14.55
CA GLU A 139 -22.85 10.25 -14.65
C GLU A 139 -24.10 9.39 -14.45
N GLU A 140 -24.12 8.25 -15.10
CA GLU A 140 -25.26 7.33 -15.13
C GLU A 140 -24.79 5.89 -14.86
N PRO A 141 -24.32 5.60 -13.64
CA PRO A 141 -23.96 4.23 -13.28
C PRO A 141 -25.20 3.36 -13.17
N ALA A 142 -25.09 2.06 -13.44
CA ALA A 142 -26.19 1.13 -13.24
C ALA A 142 -26.60 1.11 -11.73
N ASP A 143 -27.88 0.87 -11.45
CA ASP A 143 -28.46 0.95 -10.10
C ASP A 143 -27.80 0.01 -9.08
N ASP A 144 -27.25 -1.08 -9.57
CA ASP A 144 -26.55 -2.10 -8.81
C ASP A 144 -25.03 -1.89 -8.72
N VAL A 145 -24.51 -0.77 -9.23
CA VAL A 145 -23.08 -0.44 -9.25
C VAL A 145 -22.75 0.66 -8.25
N VAL A 146 -21.69 0.46 -7.46
CA VAL A 146 -21.08 1.49 -6.60
C VAL A 146 -19.60 1.60 -6.93
N MET A 147 -19.15 2.81 -7.24
CA MET A 147 -17.77 3.14 -7.56
C MET A 147 -17.11 3.87 -6.42
N ILE A 148 -15.93 3.41 -6.02
CA ILE A 148 -15.12 4.01 -4.96
C ILE A 148 -13.76 4.35 -5.55
N LEU A 149 -13.53 5.61 -5.83
CA LEU A 149 -12.31 6.14 -6.40
C LEU A 149 -11.38 6.59 -5.27
N LEU A 150 -10.10 6.21 -5.32
CA LEU A 150 -9.10 6.58 -4.31
C LEU A 150 -8.06 7.50 -4.94
N GLY A 151 -7.90 8.71 -4.40
CA GLY A 151 -6.95 9.72 -4.85
C GLY A 151 -6.07 10.25 -3.71
N ARG A 152 -5.01 10.96 -4.05
CA ARG A 152 -4.11 11.60 -3.07
C ARG A 152 -4.70 12.89 -2.52
N THR A 153 -5.08 13.80 -3.40
CA THR A 153 -5.71 15.07 -3.07
C THR A 153 -6.86 15.33 -4.03
N ARG A 154 -7.74 16.24 -3.69
CA ARG A 154 -8.85 16.63 -4.57
C ARG A 154 -8.34 17.30 -5.84
N GLU A 155 -7.30 18.10 -5.72
CA GLU A 155 -6.70 18.89 -6.78
C GLU A 155 -5.90 18.05 -7.78
N SER A 156 -5.42 16.87 -7.34
CA SER A 156 -4.70 15.93 -8.21
C SER A 156 -5.63 15.10 -9.10
N VAL A 157 -6.93 15.11 -8.83
CA VAL A 157 -7.94 14.39 -9.61
C VAL A 157 -8.62 15.35 -10.58
N LEU A 158 -8.89 14.90 -11.80
CA LEU A 158 -9.53 15.73 -12.83
C LEU A 158 -10.87 16.31 -12.33
N PRO A 159 -11.11 17.62 -12.50
CA PRO A 159 -12.33 18.28 -12.02
C PRO A 159 -13.63 17.63 -12.52
N THR A 160 -13.58 17.07 -13.73
CA THR A 160 -14.70 16.35 -14.35
C THR A 160 -15.09 15.08 -13.59
N ILE A 161 -14.16 14.42 -12.93
CA ILE A 161 -14.43 13.26 -12.05
C ILE A 161 -14.89 13.76 -10.68
N VAL A 162 -14.21 14.76 -10.12
CA VAL A 162 -14.52 15.33 -8.80
C VAL A 162 -15.97 15.81 -8.73
N SER A 163 -16.46 16.46 -9.80
CA SER A 163 -17.84 17.01 -9.86
C SER A 163 -18.93 15.93 -9.85
N ARG A 164 -18.61 14.67 -10.15
CA ARG A 164 -19.56 13.55 -10.24
C ARG A 164 -19.47 12.58 -9.06
N CYS A 165 -18.58 12.85 -8.12
CA CYS A 165 -18.35 11.96 -6.97
C CYS A 165 -18.65 12.67 -5.65
N GLN A 166 -19.18 11.91 -4.69
CA GLN A 166 -19.21 12.33 -3.29
C GLN A 166 -17.79 12.29 -2.73
N VAL A 167 -17.21 13.46 -2.50
CA VAL A 167 -15.85 13.56 -1.96
C VAL A 167 -15.85 13.25 -0.46
N VAL A 168 -15.00 12.32 -0.04
CA VAL A 168 -14.78 11.94 1.36
C VAL A 168 -13.31 12.19 1.71
N PRO A 169 -13.02 13.24 2.50
CA PRO A 169 -11.65 13.59 2.87
C PRO A 169 -11.13 12.71 4.00
N PHE A 170 -9.93 12.14 3.80
CA PHE A 170 -9.17 11.39 4.79
C PHE A 170 -8.04 12.27 5.32
N ARG A 171 -7.98 12.43 6.64
CA ARG A 171 -6.90 13.20 7.26
C ARG A 171 -5.58 12.44 7.24
N HIS A 172 -4.49 13.18 7.34
CA HIS A 172 -3.20 12.60 7.73
C HIS A 172 -3.30 12.05 9.16
N ILE A 173 -2.74 10.87 9.38
CA ILE A 173 -2.64 10.26 10.71
C ILE A 173 -1.20 10.46 11.17
N PRO A 174 -0.95 11.25 12.24
CA PRO A 174 0.40 11.43 12.77
C PRO A 174 1.04 10.09 13.15
N ALA A 175 2.35 9.95 12.96
CA ALA A 175 3.07 8.68 13.21
C ALA A 175 2.91 8.20 14.67
N SER A 176 2.84 9.11 15.64
CA SER A 176 2.60 8.77 17.05
C SER A 176 1.21 8.18 17.28
N GLU A 177 0.17 8.75 16.64
CA GLU A 177 -1.19 8.22 16.71
C GLU A 177 -1.28 6.88 15.98
N ALA A 178 -0.67 6.78 14.78
CA ALA A 178 -0.61 5.54 14.01
C ALA A 178 0.07 4.41 14.81
N ALA A 179 1.18 4.69 15.48
CA ALA A 179 1.87 3.72 16.32
C ALA A 179 1.00 3.26 17.51
N GLY A 180 0.28 4.18 18.18
CA GLY A 180 -0.66 3.84 19.24
C GLY A 180 -1.77 2.90 18.74
N ILE A 181 -2.32 3.17 17.55
CA ILE A 181 -3.34 2.32 16.91
C ILE A 181 -2.76 0.93 16.59
N VAL A 182 -1.55 0.87 16.07
CA VAL A 182 -0.87 -0.42 15.75
C VAL A 182 -0.62 -1.21 17.03
N ALA A 183 -0.08 -0.60 18.08
CA ALA A 183 0.16 -1.23 19.38
C ALA A 183 -1.13 -1.84 19.97
N GLN A 184 -2.23 -1.07 19.96
CA GLN A 184 -3.54 -1.56 20.43
C GLN A 184 -4.07 -2.76 19.62
N ASN A 185 -3.83 -2.79 18.31
CA ASN A 185 -4.34 -3.86 17.44
C ASN A 185 -3.46 -5.11 17.41
N THR A 186 -2.18 -5.01 17.76
CA THR A 186 -1.23 -6.12 17.70
C THR A 186 -0.77 -6.63 19.06
N GLY A 187 -0.92 -5.82 20.11
CA GLY A 187 -0.32 -6.06 21.41
C GLY A 187 1.20 -5.82 21.45
N ALA A 188 1.77 -5.24 20.39
CA ALA A 188 3.19 -4.96 20.30
C ALA A 188 3.59 -3.79 21.24
N ASP A 189 4.86 -3.78 21.63
CA ASP A 189 5.45 -2.65 22.34
C ASP A 189 5.36 -1.35 21.51
N PRO A 190 5.15 -0.18 22.14
CA PRO A 190 5.08 1.10 21.44
C PRO A 190 6.27 1.42 20.54
N ALA A 191 7.50 1.01 20.92
CA ALA A 191 8.68 1.21 20.10
C ALA A 191 8.62 0.32 18.83
N GLN A 192 8.26 -0.94 18.96
CA GLN A 192 8.05 -1.85 17.84
C GLN A 192 6.94 -1.36 16.90
N ALA A 193 5.85 -0.83 17.45
CA ALA A 193 4.76 -0.26 16.66
C ALA A 193 5.22 0.97 15.86
N ARG A 194 6.07 1.85 16.42
CA ARG A 194 6.68 2.97 15.70
C ARG A 194 7.58 2.49 14.56
N GLN A 195 8.46 1.55 14.83
CA GLN A 195 9.35 0.96 13.83
C GLN A 195 8.56 0.34 12.68
N ALA A 196 7.48 -0.39 12.98
CA ALA A 196 6.62 -0.99 11.97
C ALA A 196 5.89 0.06 11.10
N ILE A 197 5.42 1.17 11.70
CA ILE A 197 4.81 2.28 10.96
C ILE A 197 5.82 2.92 10.00
N GLU A 198 7.03 3.18 10.46
CA GLU A 198 8.09 3.75 9.61
C GLU A 198 8.49 2.79 8.49
N ALA A 199 8.74 1.51 8.82
CA ALA A 199 9.05 0.47 7.83
C ALA A 199 7.94 0.27 6.78
N CYS A 200 6.70 0.66 7.09
CA CYS A 200 5.55 0.54 6.20
C CYS A 200 5.11 1.89 5.59
N GLY A 201 5.97 2.91 5.61
CA GLY A 201 5.69 4.22 5.02
C GLY A 201 4.42 4.88 5.58
N GLY A 202 4.17 4.76 6.89
CA GLY A 202 3.01 5.32 7.58
C GLY A 202 1.70 4.50 7.42
N SER A 203 1.72 3.36 6.76
CA SER A 203 0.52 2.53 6.55
C SER A 203 0.19 1.69 7.79
N ILE A 204 -0.86 2.05 8.52
CA ILE A 204 -1.33 1.30 9.70
C ILE A 204 -1.67 -0.15 9.34
N THR A 205 -2.39 -0.38 8.24
CA THR A 205 -2.78 -1.73 7.82
C THR A 205 -1.57 -2.60 7.49
N SER A 206 -0.58 -2.04 6.79
CA SER A 206 0.67 -2.73 6.47
C SER A 206 1.49 -2.99 7.73
N ALA A 207 1.55 -2.04 8.67
CA ALA A 207 2.27 -2.20 9.94
C ALA A 207 1.63 -3.27 10.85
N VAL A 208 0.30 -3.33 10.91
CA VAL A 208 -0.41 -4.40 11.63
C VAL A 208 -0.11 -5.77 10.99
N ALA A 209 -0.14 -5.86 9.65
CA ALA A 209 0.20 -7.09 8.95
C ALA A 209 1.67 -7.47 9.14
N PHE A 210 2.57 -6.48 9.13
CA PHE A 210 4.00 -6.66 9.38
C PHE A 210 4.28 -7.30 10.76
N LEU A 211 3.61 -6.81 11.81
CA LEU A 211 3.80 -7.33 13.17
C LEU A 211 3.06 -8.65 13.45
N ARG A 212 2.02 -8.96 12.67
CA ARG A 212 1.26 -10.22 12.79
C ARG A 212 1.81 -11.36 11.94
N ALA A 213 2.75 -11.08 11.03
CA ALA A 213 3.37 -12.11 10.19
C ALA A 213 4.04 -13.17 11.06
N PRO A 214 3.76 -14.47 10.85
CA PRO A 214 4.38 -15.53 11.62
C PRO A 214 5.90 -15.53 11.37
N GLY A 215 6.67 -15.64 12.45
CA GLY A 215 8.10 -15.90 12.39
C GLY A 215 9.01 -14.70 12.17
N SER A 216 8.53 -13.48 12.28
CA SER A 216 9.39 -12.27 12.22
C SER A 216 10.31 -12.13 10.98
N GLU A 217 10.04 -12.83 9.86
CA GLU A 217 10.88 -12.76 8.65
C GLU A 217 11.12 -11.33 8.18
N ARG A 218 10.09 -10.47 8.27
CA ARG A 218 10.23 -9.06 7.90
C ARG A 218 11.00 -8.25 8.93
N LEU A 219 10.89 -8.58 10.21
CA LEU A 219 11.71 -7.94 11.24
C LEU A 219 13.17 -8.40 11.12
N ALA A 220 13.41 -9.68 10.84
CA ALA A 220 14.74 -10.21 10.54
C ALA A 220 15.32 -9.57 9.28
N PHE A 221 14.51 -9.39 8.22
CA PHE A 221 14.92 -8.67 7.01
C PHE A 221 15.31 -7.21 7.32
N ARG A 222 14.51 -6.47 8.09
CA ARG A 222 14.84 -5.11 8.52
C ARG A 222 16.16 -5.07 9.30
N THR A 223 16.33 -5.96 10.28
CA THR A 223 17.54 -6.02 11.10
C THR A 223 18.77 -6.30 10.23
N ARG A 224 18.66 -7.24 9.29
CA ARG A 224 19.70 -7.53 8.32
C ARG A 224 20.01 -6.32 7.43
N LEU A 225 18.97 -5.70 6.84
CA LEU A 225 19.13 -4.51 6.00
C LEU A 225 19.88 -3.39 6.74
N PHE A 226 19.51 -3.09 7.99
CA PHE A 226 20.18 -2.04 8.77
C PHE A 226 21.63 -2.39 9.13
N SER A 227 21.91 -3.66 9.40
CA SER A 227 23.30 -4.14 9.58
C SER A 227 24.12 -3.99 8.30
N ASP A 228 23.52 -4.32 7.16
CA ASP A 228 24.18 -4.23 5.86
C ASP A 228 24.42 -2.75 5.47
N LEU A 229 23.43 -1.86 5.68
CA LEU A 229 23.62 -0.42 5.47
C LEU A 229 24.75 0.17 6.33
N ALA A 230 24.85 -0.25 7.60
CA ALA A 230 25.93 0.21 8.48
C ALA A 230 27.31 -0.24 8.02
N ARG A 231 27.42 -1.34 7.28
CA ARG A 231 28.69 -1.89 6.75
C ARG A 231 29.08 -1.31 5.40
N LEU A 232 28.16 -0.64 4.69
CA LEU A 232 28.40 -0.10 3.35
C LEU A 232 29.61 0.83 3.26
N GLY A 233 29.89 1.61 4.30
CA GLY A 233 31.04 2.53 4.32
C GLY A 233 32.39 1.83 4.23
N ALA A 234 32.49 0.56 4.61
CA ALA A 234 33.67 -0.28 4.50
C ALA A 234 33.63 -1.25 3.31
N ALA A 235 32.51 -1.29 2.57
CA ALA A 235 32.27 -2.19 1.45
C ALA A 235 32.90 -1.66 0.16
N ASP A 236 33.34 -2.55 -0.71
CA ASP A 236 33.76 -2.19 -2.07
C ASP A 236 32.57 -2.10 -3.05
N ASP A 237 32.83 -1.78 -4.32
CA ASP A 237 31.78 -1.62 -5.33
C ASP A 237 31.07 -2.96 -5.62
N LEU A 238 31.79 -4.07 -5.56
CA LEU A 238 31.24 -5.40 -5.80
C LEU A 238 30.31 -5.82 -4.65
N ASP A 239 30.72 -5.57 -3.40
CA ASP A 239 29.90 -5.81 -2.21
C ASP A 239 28.58 -5.03 -2.29
N GLY A 240 28.62 -3.77 -2.76
CA GLY A 240 27.42 -2.93 -2.96
C GLY A 240 26.42 -3.55 -3.95
N VAL A 241 26.93 -4.03 -5.10
CA VAL A 241 26.10 -4.69 -6.13
C VAL A 241 25.53 -6.03 -5.62
N GLU A 242 26.35 -6.83 -4.90
CA GLU A 242 25.88 -8.09 -4.31
C GLU A 242 24.80 -7.85 -3.26
N MET A 243 24.94 -6.80 -2.45
CA MET A 243 23.93 -6.41 -1.48
C MET A 243 22.62 -6.01 -2.16
N ALA A 244 22.65 -5.20 -3.23
CA ALA A 244 21.45 -4.81 -3.95
C ALA A 244 20.73 -6.03 -4.54
N ARG A 245 21.47 -6.96 -5.14
CA ARG A 245 20.89 -8.23 -5.62
C ARG A 245 20.26 -9.04 -4.49
N ALA A 246 20.95 -9.17 -3.36
CA ALA A 246 20.42 -9.88 -2.20
C ALA A 246 19.12 -9.23 -1.66
N LEU A 247 19.03 -7.89 -1.66
CA LEU A 247 17.82 -7.16 -1.26
C LEU A 247 16.65 -7.40 -2.23
N VAL A 248 16.91 -7.40 -3.55
CA VAL A 248 15.89 -7.71 -4.54
C VAL A 248 15.38 -9.14 -4.37
N GLU A 249 16.26 -10.12 -4.23
CA GLU A 249 15.88 -11.52 -3.99
C GLU A 249 15.11 -11.68 -2.68
N ALA A 250 15.56 -11.07 -1.60
CA ALA A 250 14.85 -11.09 -0.31
C ALA A 250 13.46 -10.44 -0.40
N SER A 251 13.28 -9.44 -1.28
CA SER A 251 11.95 -8.85 -1.54
C SER A 251 11.02 -9.77 -2.32
N LYS A 252 11.58 -10.72 -3.08
CA LYS A 252 10.82 -11.72 -3.86
C LYS A 252 10.49 -12.98 -3.07
N ALA A 253 11.31 -13.36 -2.09
CA ALA A 253 11.15 -14.60 -1.32
C ALA A 253 9.71 -14.81 -0.75
N PRO A 254 9.03 -13.81 -0.16
CA PRO A 254 7.66 -13.97 0.32
C PRO A 254 6.62 -14.19 -0.81
N LEU A 255 7.02 -14.02 -2.09
CA LEU A 255 6.14 -14.22 -3.24
C LEU A 255 6.15 -15.66 -3.74
N ASP A 256 7.14 -16.45 -3.37
CA ASP A 256 7.28 -17.82 -3.83
C ASP A 256 6.14 -18.70 -3.32
N GLU A 257 5.71 -18.52 -2.07
CA GLU A 257 4.51 -19.18 -1.54
C GLU A 257 3.24 -18.79 -2.29
N VAL A 258 3.12 -17.48 -2.62
CA VAL A 258 1.97 -16.96 -3.38
C VAL A 258 1.97 -17.53 -4.79
N ARG A 259 3.14 -17.63 -5.44
CA ARG A 259 3.31 -18.21 -6.76
C ARG A 259 2.96 -19.69 -6.74
N ALA A 260 3.51 -20.46 -5.80
CA ALA A 260 3.21 -21.87 -5.63
C ALA A 260 1.70 -22.14 -5.41
N SER A 261 1.05 -21.31 -4.57
CA SER A 261 -0.40 -21.42 -4.36
C SER A 261 -1.21 -21.08 -5.62
N GLN A 262 -0.78 -20.10 -6.42
CA GLN A 262 -1.45 -19.73 -7.68
C GLN A 262 -1.26 -20.80 -8.75
N GLU A 263 -0.08 -21.41 -8.83
CA GLU A 263 0.23 -22.52 -9.75
C GLU A 263 -0.55 -23.77 -9.39
N ALA A 264 -0.66 -24.10 -8.09
CA ALA A 264 -1.47 -25.22 -7.62
C ALA A 264 -2.96 -25.02 -7.93
N GLU A 265 -3.52 -23.82 -7.66
CA GLU A 265 -4.91 -23.48 -7.98
C GLU A 265 -5.18 -23.58 -9.50
N LEU A 266 -4.21 -23.19 -10.32
CA LEU A 266 -4.32 -23.29 -11.78
C LEU A 266 -4.26 -24.73 -12.24
N ALA A 267 -3.36 -25.54 -11.68
CA ALA A 267 -3.18 -26.95 -12.02
C ALA A 267 -4.43 -27.79 -11.66
N GLU A 268 -5.02 -27.56 -10.47
CA GLU A 268 -6.25 -28.24 -10.04
C GLU A 268 -7.45 -27.98 -10.96
N ASN A 269 -7.49 -26.80 -11.58
CA ASN A 269 -8.62 -26.39 -12.40
C ASN A 269 -8.34 -26.44 -13.91
N ALA A 270 -7.13 -26.82 -14.33
CA ALA A 270 -6.70 -26.78 -15.74
C ALA A 270 -7.58 -27.63 -16.67
N ASP A 271 -8.02 -28.80 -16.21
CA ASP A 271 -8.84 -29.73 -17.00
C ASP A 271 -10.28 -29.26 -17.19
N PHE A 272 -10.75 -28.34 -16.36
CA PHE A 272 -12.14 -27.85 -16.37
C PHE A 272 -12.28 -26.46 -16.98
N LEU A 273 -11.16 -25.78 -17.27
CA LEU A 273 -11.17 -24.40 -17.75
C LEU A 273 -10.89 -24.31 -19.25
N ALA A 274 -11.63 -23.43 -19.93
CA ALA A 274 -11.31 -23.08 -21.32
C ALA A 274 -9.95 -22.37 -21.38
N LYS A 275 -9.20 -22.56 -22.48
CA LYS A 275 -7.87 -21.93 -22.69
C LYS A 275 -7.88 -20.41 -22.54
N SER A 276 -8.98 -19.75 -22.89
CA SER A 276 -9.14 -18.30 -22.69
C SER A 276 -9.22 -17.90 -21.21
N ALA A 277 -9.91 -18.72 -20.39
CA ALA A 277 -10.02 -18.49 -18.95
C ALA A 277 -8.66 -18.72 -18.24
N ILE A 278 -7.92 -19.75 -18.65
CA ILE A 278 -6.55 -20.00 -18.14
C ILE A 278 -5.66 -18.78 -18.40
N ARG A 279 -5.62 -18.25 -19.62
CA ARG A 279 -4.84 -17.05 -19.95
C ARG A 279 -5.24 -15.83 -19.14
N GLN A 280 -6.52 -15.65 -18.84
CA GLN A 280 -6.99 -14.54 -18.00
C GLN A 280 -6.54 -14.71 -16.54
N ILE A 281 -6.56 -15.94 -16.01
CA ILE A 281 -6.08 -16.25 -14.66
C ILE A 281 -4.57 -16.01 -14.57
N GLU A 282 -3.79 -16.51 -15.53
CA GLU A 282 -2.34 -16.28 -15.61
C GLU A 282 -1.99 -14.78 -15.66
N ALA A 283 -2.68 -14.02 -16.52
CA ALA A 283 -2.49 -12.57 -16.61
C ALA A 283 -2.86 -11.85 -15.30
N ARG A 284 -3.92 -12.30 -14.61
CA ARG A 284 -4.29 -11.79 -13.28
C ARG A 284 -3.22 -12.12 -12.25
N ASN A 285 -2.77 -13.37 -12.21
CA ASN A 285 -1.75 -13.83 -11.27
C ASN A 285 -0.43 -13.08 -11.45
N LYS A 286 0.01 -12.89 -12.68
CA LYS A 286 1.20 -12.09 -13.02
C LYS A 286 1.06 -10.65 -12.52
N ARG A 287 -0.10 -10.01 -12.73
CA ARG A 287 -0.36 -8.64 -12.22
C ARG A 287 -0.34 -8.59 -10.70
N GLN A 288 -0.90 -9.59 -10.02
CA GLN A 288 -0.88 -9.65 -8.55
C GLN A 288 0.53 -9.82 -7.99
N LEU A 289 1.35 -10.67 -8.59
CA LEU A 289 2.75 -10.86 -8.21
C LEU A 289 3.53 -9.56 -8.41
N SER A 290 3.40 -8.90 -9.57
CA SER A 290 4.04 -7.62 -9.84
C SER A 290 3.63 -6.52 -8.84
N ALA A 291 2.35 -6.43 -8.50
CA ALA A 291 1.88 -5.46 -7.50
C ALA A 291 2.45 -5.73 -6.10
N LYS A 292 2.58 -6.99 -5.71
CA LYS A 292 3.20 -7.37 -4.42
C LYS A 292 4.70 -7.10 -4.43
N THR A 293 5.41 -7.42 -5.52
CA THR A 293 6.83 -7.07 -5.67
C THR A 293 7.04 -5.56 -5.47
N SER A 294 6.26 -4.74 -6.16
CA SER A 294 6.32 -3.28 -6.01
C SER A 294 6.01 -2.82 -4.57
N GLU A 295 5.12 -3.50 -3.86
CA GLU A 295 4.84 -3.21 -2.45
C GLU A 295 6.04 -3.52 -1.55
N TYR A 296 6.68 -4.67 -1.74
CA TYR A 296 7.87 -5.05 -0.95
C TYR A 296 9.07 -4.14 -1.23
N LEU A 297 9.29 -3.77 -2.49
CA LEU A 297 10.34 -2.81 -2.83
C LEU A 297 10.10 -1.44 -2.18
N ARG A 298 8.87 -0.95 -2.18
CA ARG A 298 8.52 0.29 -1.46
C ARG A 298 8.70 0.18 0.06
N GLN A 299 8.49 -0.99 0.64
CA GLN A 299 8.79 -1.20 2.06
C GLN A 299 10.31 -1.18 2.30
N THR A 300 11.10 -1.75 1.40
CA THR A 300 12.57 -1.71 1.49
C THR A 300 13.07 -0.27 1.40
N THR A 301 12.63 0.52 0.42
CA THR A 301 13.01 1.93 0.30
C THR A 301 12.53 2.76 1.51
N ALA A 302 11.36 2.49 2.06
CA ALA A 302 10.88 3.14 3.27
C ALA A 302 11.76 2.83 4.50
N MET A 303 12.27 1.60 4.62
CA MET A 303 13.23 1.24 5.68
C MET A 303 14.56 1.98 5.50
N VAL A 304 15.11 2.06 4.28
CA VAL A 304 16.32 2.84 3.99
C VAL A 304 16.11 4.30 4.34
N ARG A 305 14.99 4.90 3.94
CA ARG A 305 14.61 6.27 4.29
C ARG A 305 14.55 6.49 5.80
N SER A 306 13.94 5.56 6.54
CA SER A 306 13.84 5.64 8.00
C SER A 306 15.21 5.59 8.67
N TRP A 307 16.13 4.77 8.15
CA TRP A 307 17.49 4.67 8.63
C TRP A 307 18.30 5.95 8.37
N LEU A 308 18.25 6.50 7.15
CA LEU A 308 18.88 7.77 6.77
C LEU A 308 18.33 8.95 7.59
N ARG A 309 17.01 9.00 7.79
CA ARG A 309 16.38 10.03 8.61
C ARG A 309 16.91 10.01 10.04
N ASP A 310 17.05 8.82 10.63
CA ASP A 310 17.60 8.68 11.97
C ASP A 310 19.08 9.07 12.00
N GLY A 311 19.85 8.76 10.95
CA GLY A 311 21.20 9.28 10.76
C GLY A 311 21.25 10.82 10.71
N LEU A 312 20.29 11.42 10.00
CA LEU A 312 20.14 12.89 9.94
C LEU A 312 19.85 13.48 11.34
N MET A 313 19.00 12.84 12.15
CA MET A 313 18.73 13.29 13.51
C MET A 313 20.00 13.28 14.38
N VAL A 314 20.83 12.22 14.23
CA VAL A 314 22.13 12.14 14.92
C VAL A 314 23.06 13.25 14.45
N ALA A 315 23.22 13.45 13.15
CA ALA A 315 24.07 14.52 12.58
C ALA A 315 23.65 15.92 13.01
N CYS A 316 22.34 16.15 13.20
CA CYS A 316 21.78 17.40 13.74
C CYS A 316 21.92 17.53 15.26
N GLY A 317 22.56 16.59 15.97
CA GLY A 317 22.73 16.64 17.44
C GLY A 317 21.46 16.32 18.24
N THR A 318 20.50 15.63 17.67
CA THR A 318 19.22 15.25 18.29
C THR A 318 19.00 13.74 18.33
N PRO A 319 19.93 12.92 18.88
CA PRO A 319 19.86 11.47 18.88
C PRO A 319 18.66 10.91 19.66
N GLU A 320 18.03 11.72 20.53
CA GLU A 320 16.80 11.36 21.23
C GLU A 320 15.57 11.24 20.31
N LEU A 321 15.63 11.84 19.10
CA LEU A 321 14.57 11.76 18.08
C LEU A 321 14.68 10.54 17.19
N VAL A 322 15.71 9.70 17.37
CA VAL A 322 15.88 8.42 16.66
C VAL A 322 14.69 7.50 16.95
N ILE A 323 14.05 7.01 15.89
CA ILE A 323 12.90 6.08 15.99
C ILE A 323 13.39 4.63 16.08
N ASN A 324 14.42 4.29 15.30
CA ASN A 324 14.99 2.95 15.28
C ASN A 324 15.96 2.77 16.47
N THR A 325 15.40 2.69 17.68
CA THR A 325 16.16 2.68 18.94
C THR A 325 17.04 1.46 19.10
N ASP A 326 16.74 0.36 18.42
CA ASP A 326 17.51 -0.88 18.38
C ASP A 326 18.88 -0.75 17.68
N VAL A 327 19.04 0.24 16.80
CA VAL A 327 20.29 0.55 16.09
C VAL A 327 20.85 1.93 16.42
N ARG A 328 20.33 2.59 17.48
CA ARG A 328 20.73 3.95 17.86
C ARG A 328 22.23 4.09 18.04
N ASP A 329 22.87 3.18 18.79
CA ASP A 329 24.32 3.27 19.10
C ASP A 329 25.15 3.16 17.81
N THR A 330 24.74 2.31 16.88
CA THR A 330 25.35 2.19 15.54
C THR A 330 25.19 3.49 14.74
N LEU A 331 24.00 4.08 14.74
CA LEU A 331 23.75 5.35 14.04
C LEU A 331 24.57 6.50 14.67
N VAL A 332 24.67 6.57 15.99
CA VAL A 332 25.51 7.56 16.67
C VAL A 332 26.98 7.39 16.30
N ALA A 333 27.48 6.16 16.25
CA ALA A 333 28.86 5.90 15.85
C ALA A 333 29.15 6.28 14.40
N LEU A 334 28.16 6.13 13.49
CA LEU A 334 28.34 6.40 12.07
C LEU A 334 28.13 7.88 11.72
N PHE A 335 27.17 8.57 12.34
CA PHE A 335 26.69 9.88 11.88
C PHE A 335 26.99 11.03 12.84
N SER A 336 27.64 10.81 13.99
CA SER A 336 28.07 11.92 14.86
C SER A 336 29.14 12.74 14.13
N GLY A 337 28.83 14.03 13.89
CA GLY A 337 29.73 14.94 13.16
C GLY A 337 29.63 14.83 11.63
N ALA A 338 28.77 13.98 11.09
CA ALA A 338 28.52 13.90 9.64
C ALA A 338 27.82 15.16 9.13
N ASP A 339 28.02 15.49 7.85
CA ASP A 339 27.32 16.61 7.19
C ASP A 339 25.83 16.27 6.97
N ALA A 340 24.98 16.98 7.70
CA ALA A 340 23.52 16.83 7.61
C ALA A 340 22.98 17.09 6.18
N ALA A 341 23.63 17.97 5.39
CA ALA A 341 23.20 18.26 4.03
C ALA A 341 23.41 17.05 3.08
N VAL A 342 24.51 16.31 3.26
CA VAL A 342 24.81 15.10 2.49
C VAL A 342 23.78 14.02 2.81
N ILE A 343 23.45 13.81 4.09
CA ILE A 343 22.44 12.83 4.49
C ILE A 343 21.05 13.22 3.97
N ALA A 344 20.69 14.51 4.02
CA ALA A 344 19.43 15.00 3.49
C ALA A 344 19.32 14.80 1.96
N ALA A 345 20.42 14.97 1.21
CA ALA A 345 20.49 14.67 -0.21
C ALA A 345 20.22 13.18 -0.47
N ALA A 346 20.83 12.27 0.30
CA ALA A 346 20.59 10.83 0.19
C ALA A 346 19.12 10.45 0.49
N CYS A 347 18.46 11.13 1.44
CA CYS A 347 17.01 10.97 1.63
C CYS A 347 16.22 11.32 0.37
N SER A 348 16.63 12.32 -0.41
CA SER A 348 16.00 12.69 -1.67
C SER A 348 16.22 11.66 -2.76
N GLN A 349 17.36 10.95 -2.75
CA GLN A 349 17.64 9.85 -3.69
C GLN A 349 16.71 8.65 -3.47
N VAL A 350 16.23 8.44 -2.24
CA VAL A 350 15.19 7.43 -2.00
C VAL A 350 13.91 7.77 -2.77
N ASP A 351 13.53 9.05 -2.85
CA ASP A 351 12.36 9.50 -3.64
C ASP A 351 12.56 9.28 -5.13
N GLU A 352 13.81 9.50 -5.64
CA GLU A 352 14.16 9.19 -7.03
C GLU A 352 14.07 7.69 -7.32
N CYS A 353 14.62 6.86 -6.44
CA CYS A 353 14.53 5.40 -6.53
C CYS A 353 13.06 4.94 -6.58
N GLU A 354 12.20 5.44 -5.69
CA GLU A 354 10.78 5.11 -5.68
C GLU A 354 10.06 5.56 -6.98
N ARG A 355 10.44 6.70 -7.52
CA ARG A 355 9.93 7.18 -8.82
C ARG A 355 10.38 6.27 -9.95
N ALA A 356 11.68 5.92 -10.02
CA ALA A 356 12.22 5.03 -11.04
C ALA A 356 11.57 3.65 -11.03
N LEU A 357 11.36 3.07 -9.84
CA LEU A 357 10.61 1.82 -9.66
C LEU A 357 9.17 1.92 -10.17
N ALA A 358 8.51 3.07 -10.01
CA ALA A 358 7.17 3.30 -10.54
C ALA A 358 7.14 3.38 -12.08
N TYR A 359 8.26 3.76 -12.72
CA TYR A 359 8.42 3.80 -14.19
C TYR A 359 8.97 2.49 -14.79
N ASN A 360 8.92 1.37 -14.03
CA ASN A 360 9.40 0.06 -14.47
C ASN A 360 10.90 0.02 -14.82
N VAL A 361 11.72 0.84 -14.20
CA VAL A 361 13.17 0.67 -14.22
C VAL A 361 13.51 -0.60 -13.45
N SER A 362 14.57 -1.32 -13.84
CA SER A 362 15.01 -2.53 -13.13
C SER A 362 15.16 -2.27 -11.63
N PRO A 363 14.52 -3.07 -10.77
CA PRO A 363 14.70 -2.95 -9.32
C PRO A 363 16.16 -3.06 -8.88
N GLU A 364 16.94 -3.91 -9.53
CA GLU A 364 18.37 -4.07 -9.28
C GLU A 364 19.08 -2.74 -9.52
N THR A 365 18.91 -2.13 -10.71
CA THR A 365 19.55 -0.85 -11.05
C THR A 365 19.13 0.28 -10.10
N CYS A 366 17.84 0.33 -9.72
CA CYS A 366 17.34 1.34 -8.79
C CYS A 366 17.97 1.21 -7.40
N LEU A 367 18.09 -0.03 -6.89
CA LEU A 367 18.69 -0.29 -5.59
C LEU A 367 20.23 -0.16 -5.63
N ASP A 368 20.89 -0.58 -6.72
CA ASP A 368 22.32 -0.33 -6.92
C ASP A 368 22.63 1.16 -6.75
N THR A 369 21.95 2.02 -7.53
CA THR A 369 22.14 3.48 -7.46
C THR A 369 21.90 4.00 -6.04
N LEU A 370 20.80 3.61 -5.40
CA LEU A 370 20.47 4.04 -4.04
C LEU A 370 21.54 3.61 -3.02
N LEU A 371 22.05 2.38 -3.10
CA LEU A 371 23.04 1.89 -2.17
C LEU A 371 24.42 2.55 -2.38
N PHE A 372 24.78 2.91 -3.61
CA PHE A 372 25.96 3.73 -3.87
C PHE A 372 25.84 5.12 -3.23
N ASP A 373 24.68 5.79 -3.38
CA ASP A 373 24.45 7.08 -2.73
C ASP A 373 24.52 6.96 -1.19
N VAL A 374 23.94 5.91 -0.61
CA VAL A 374 24.02 5.65 0.84
C VAL A 374 25.45 5.37 1.28
N ARG A 375 26.22 4.62 0.48
CA ARG A 375 27.61 4.32 0.76
C ARG A 375 28.47 5.59 0.84
N GLU A 376 28.29 6.54 -0.09
CA GLU A 376 29.00 7.82 -0.08
C GLU A 376 28.74 8.58 1.24
N VAL A 377 27.49 8.57 1.71
CA VAL A 377 27.11 9.18 2.99
C VAL A 377 27.82 8.52 4.17
N VAL A 378 27.79 7.19 4.23
CA VAL A 378 28.41 6.43 5.33
C VAL A 378 29.92 6.51 5.29
N HIS A 379 30.54 6.48 4.09
CA HIS A 379 31.99 6.61 3.91
C HIS A 379 32.49 8.01 4.24
N GLY A 380 31.76 9.06 3.82
CA GLY A 380 32.11 10.45 4.09
C GLY A 380 31.98 10.84 5.57
N SER A 381 31.09 10.18 6.32
CA SER A 381 30.92 10.40 7.76
C SER A 381 32.09 9.85 8.61
N GLY A 382 32.88 8.92 8.07
CA GLY A 382 34.08 8.35 8.75
C GLY A 382 35.36 9.16 8.58
N ARG A 383 35.36 10.25 7.80
CA ARG A 383 36.55 11.12 7.54
C ARG A 383 36.37 12.52 8.10
N THR A 384 36.31 12.64 9.40
CA THR A 384 36.73 13.88 10.10
C THR A 384 38.07 13.58 10.74
N ASP A 385 39.15 13.88 10.00
CA ASP A 385 40.49 14.07 10.58
C ASP A 385 40.51 15.30 11.50
#